data_3ff8211ede62c6a30ef14a4ab810f9be
#
_entry.id   3ff8211ede62c6a30ef14a4ab810f9be
#
_cell.length_a   1.000
_cell.length_b   1.000
_cell.length_c   1.000
_cell.angle_alpha   90.00
_cell.angle_beta   90.00
_cell.angle_gamma   90.00
#
_symmetry.space_group_name_H-M   'P 1'
#
loop_
_entity.id
_entity.type
_entity.pdbx_description
1 polymer ?
#
loop_
_entity_poly.entity_id
_entity_poly.type
_entity_poly.pdbx_seq_one_letter_code
_entity_poly.pdbx_strand_id
1 'polypeptide(L)'
;IRDTEHLATVVAGARKARGRQRLHPATKTFLALRIAVNREMEELGQFLNRTPATLNSGARWAILSYHSLEDRMVKRGFQQLARTGDFKILTKKVIQPSEAEIQRNPRARSAKLRVIEKRAPEDHTPGPDEFEREAS
;
A
#
# COMPACT_ATOMS: atom_id res chain seq x y z
N ILE A 1 18.00 2.29 -26.33
CA ILE A 1 16.62 1.74 -26.23
C ILE A 1 15.76 2.58 -27.16
N ARG A 2 15.04 1.93 -28.08
CA ARG A 2 14.24 2.62 -29.11
C ARG A 2 12.76 2.66 -28.74
N ASP A 3 12.28 1.59 -28.12
CA ASP A 3 10.88 1.40 -27.74
C ASP A 3 10.76 0.43 -26.55
N THR A 4 9.53 0.13 -26.14
CA THR A 4 9.23 -0.75 -25.01
C THR A 4 9.62 -2.20 -25.26
N GLU A 5 9.52 -2.68 -26.50
CA GLU A 5 9.89 -4.06 -26.86
C GLU A 5 11.40 -4.24 -26.80
N HIS A 6 12.17 -3.28 -27.31
CA HIS A 6 13.61 -3.28 -27.19
C HIS A 6 14.06 -3.25 -25.71
N LEU A 7 13.44 -2.41 -24.88
CA LEU A 7 13.71 -2.41 -23.43
C LEU A 7 13.40 -3.76 -22.80
N ALA A 8 12.27 -4.37 -23.11
CA ALA A 8 11.90 -5.68 -22.60
C ALA A 8 12.93 -6.76 -22.94
N THR A 9 13.41 -6.76 -24.18
CA THR A 9 14.43 -7.68 -24.70
C THR A 9 15.77 -7.50 -23.97
N VAL A 10 16.23 -6.26 -23.82
CA VAL A 10 17.49 -5.95 -23.11
C VAL A 10 17.42 -6.41 -21.67
N VAL A 11 16.31 -6.12 -20.96
CA VAL A 11 16.14 -6.54 -19.56
C VAL A 11 16.04 -8.05 -19.42
N ALA A 12 15.35 -8.72 -20.35
CA ALA A 12 15.28 -10.18 -20.35
C ALA A 12 16.63 -10.83 -20.56
N GLY A 13 17.44 -10.29 -21.46
CA GLY A 13 18.81 -10.77 -21.73
C GLY A 13 19.77 -10.53 -20.56
N ALA A 14 19.64 -9.42 -19.84
CA ALA A 14 20.48 -9.09 -18.68
C ALA A 14 20.15 -9.90 -17.42
N ARG A 15 18.94 -10.43 -17.31
CA ARG A 15 18.49 -11.22 -16.16
C ARG A 15 18.69 -12.71 -16.44
N LYS A 16 19.70 -13.31 -15.80
CA LYS A 16 19.86 -14.77 -15.79
C LYS A 16 18.57 -15.40 -15.20
N ALA A 17 17.92 -16.25 -15.99
CA ALA A 17 16.73 -16.96 -15.56
C ALA A 17 17.05 -17.84 -14.34
N ARG A 18 16.54 -17.47 -13.16
CA ARG A 18 16.56 -18.32 -11.96
C ARG A 18 15.17 -18.93 -11.79
N GLY A 19 14.98 -20.17 -12.27
CA GLY A 19 13.75 -20.95 -12.08
C GLY A 19 12.57 -20.48 -12.94
N ARG A 20 11.38 -21.12 -12.73
CA ARG A 20 10.15 -20.83 -13.45
C ARG A 20 9.58 -19.47 -13.03
N GLN A 21 9.75 -18.45 -13.85
CA GLN A 21 9.23 -17.12 -13.56
C GLN A 21 7.74 -17.04 -13.93
N ARG A 22 6.89 -16.63 -12.99
CA ARG A 22 5.44 -16.41 -13.21
C ARG A 22 5.14 -15.14 -14.02
N LEU A 23 6.08 -14.21 -14.09
CA LEU A 23 5.95 -12.92 -14.75
C LEU A 23 7.12 -12.69 -15.69
N HIS A 24 6.88 -11.92 -16.76
CA HIS A 24 7.94 -11.51 -17.68
C HIS A 24 9.07 -10.79 -16.93
N PRO A 25 10.37 -11.07 -17.22
CA PRO A 25 11.51 -10.49 -16.51
C PRO A 25 11.52 -8.96 -16.45
N ALA A 26 10.99 -8.28 -17.48
CA ALA A 26 10.92 -6.83 -17.57
C ALA A 26 9.79 -6.20 -16.74
N THR A 27 8.82 -6.97 -16.23
CA THR A 27 7.65 -6.44 -15.49
C THR A 27 8.05 -5.50 -14.34
N LYS A 28 9.08 -5.88 -13.55
CA LYS A 28 9.55 -5.03 -12.44
C LYS A 28 10.22 -3.75 -12.92
N THR A 29 10.90 -3.79 -14.05
CA THR A 29 11.55 -2.62 -14.65
C THR A 29 10.51 -1.62 -15.15
N PHE A 30 9.48 -2.11 -15.87
CA PHE A 30 8.39 -1.24 -16.31
C PHE A 30 7.60 -0.65 -15.12
N LEU A 31 7.37 -1.44 -14.07
CA LEU A 31 6.76 -0.93 -12.85
C LEU A 31 7.60 0.19 -12.22
N ALA A 32 8.90 -0.01 -12.10
CA ALA A 32 9.80 1.00 -11.54
C ALA A 32 9.82 2.30 -12.36
N LEU A 33 9.85 2.19 -13.69
CA LEU A 33 9.75 3.34 -14.58
C LEU A 33 8.43 4.09 -14.43
N ARG A 34 7.31 3.36 -14.38
CA ARG A 34 5.98 3.96 -14.19
C ARG A 34 5.91 4.74 -12.88
N ILE A 35 6.37 4.14 -11.77
CA ILE A 35 6.38 4.77 -10.45
C ILE A 35 7.24 6.05 -10.48
N ALA A 36 8.43 5.99 -11.11
CA ALA A 36 9.33 7.14 -11.18
C ALA A 36 8.78 8.28 -12.04
N VAL A 37 8.22 7.96 -13.21
CA VAL A 37 7.67 8.98 -14.13
C VAL A 37 6.41 9.63 -13.57
N ASN A 38 5.52 8.85 -12.95
CA ASN A 38 4.24 9.33 -12.46
C ASN A 38 4.31 9.86 -11.01
N ARG A 39 5.46 9.78 -10.33
CA ARG A 39 5.63 10.18 -8.92
C ARG A 39 4.61 9.50 -7.98
N GLU A 40 4.15 8.30 -8.32
CA GLU A 40 3.05 7.60 -7.65
C GLU A 40 3.27 7.47 -6.12
N MET A 41 4.50 7.25 -5.69
CA MET A 41 4.81 7.10 -4.26
C MET A 41 4.74 8.43 -3.49
N GLU A 42 5.09 9.53 -4.15
CA GLU A 42 5.00 10.87 -3.55
C GLU A 42 3.53 11.29 -3.37
N GLU A 43 2.72 11.08 -4.40
CA GLU A 43 1.28 11.37 -4.37
C GLU A 43 0.57 10.51 -3.31
N LEU A 44 0.90 9.21 -3.23
CA LEU A 44 0.38 8.34 -2.18
C LEU A 44 0.78 8.83 -0.79
N GLY A 45 2.02 9.28 -0.61
CA GLY A 45 2.49 9.85 0.66
C GLY A 45 1.71 11.10 1.06
N GLN A 46 1.47 12.02 0.13
CA GLN A 46 0.67 13.20 0.37
C GLN A 46 -0.79 12.85 0.71
N PHE A 47 -1.37 11.89 -0.01
CA PHE A 47 -2.72 11.39 0.26
C PHE A 47 -2.84 10.80 1.67
N LEU A 48 -1.90 9.96 2.09
CA LEU A 48 -1.87 9.37 3.42
C LEU A 48 -1.75 10.41 4.53
N ASN A 49 -1.02 11.51 4.29
CA ASN A 49 -0.83 12.58 5.27
C ASN A 49 -2.03 13.53 5.39
N ARG A 50 -2.74 13.79 4.28
CA ARG A 50 -3.83 14.79 4.25
C ARG A 50 -5.19 14.22 4.58
N THR A 51 -5.49 13.00 4.11
CA THR A 51 -6.81 12.38 4.24
C THR A 51 -7.29 12.19 5.69
N PRO A 52 -6.44 11.85 6.68
CA PRO A 52 -6.89 11.66 8.07
C PRO A 52 -7.64 12.85 8.66
N ALA A 53 -7.26 14.07 8.28
CA ALA A 53 -7.89 15.30 8.76
C ALA A 53 -9.32 15.50 8.21
N THR A 54 -9.64 14.89 7.08
CA THR A 54 -10.96 15.01 6.42
C THR A 54 -11.96 13.94 6.84
N LEU A 55 -11.52 12.94 7.59
CA LEU A 55 -12.37 11.84 8.03
C LEU A 55 -13.22 12.24 9.22
N ASN A 56 -14.50 11.91 9.19
CA ASN A 56 -15.41 12.03 10.34
C ASN A 56 -15.13 10.91 11.36
N SER A 57 -15.53 11.14 12.60
CA SER A 57 -15.51 10.10 13.64
C SER A 57 -16.34 8.88 13.19
N GLY A 58 -15.80 7.68 13.41
CA GLY A 58 -16.38 6.41 12.97
C GLY A 58 -16.19 6.12 11.47
N ALA A 59 -15.60 7.03 10.70
CA ALA A 59 -15.34 6.80 9.29
C ALA A 59 -14.31 5.68 9.07
N ARG A 60 -14.58 4.83 8.08
CA ARG A 60 -13.67 3.77 7.64
C ARG A 60 -12.96 4.20 6.38
N TRP A 61 -11.65 4.10 6.41
CA TRP A 61 -10.78 4.39 5.29
C TRP A 61 -10.15 3.11 4.76
N ALA A 62 -10.54 2.74 3.55
CA ALA A 62 -10.06 1.55 2.86
C ALA A 62 -9.15 1.94 1.70
N ILE A 63 -7.98 1.33 1.61
CA ILE A 63 -7.02 1.53 0.52
C ILE A 63 -6.72 0.20 -0.13
N LEU A 64 -6.90 0.17 -1.47
CA LEU A 64 -6.56 -0.96 -2.31
C LEU A 64 -5.25 -0.65 -3.05
N SER A 65 -4.25 -1.48 -2.88
CA SER A 65 -2.96 -1.38 -3.57
C SER A 65 -2.68 -2.61 -4.43
N TYR A 66 -1.90 -2.45 -5.49
CA TYR A 66 -1.62 -3.51 -6.45
C TYR A 66 -0.16 -3.97 -6.49
N HIS A 67 0.73 -3.27 -5.77
CA HIS A 67 2.12 -3.70 -5.64
C HIS A 67 2.66 -3.51 -4.22
N SER A 68 3.79 -4.16 -3.96
CA SER A 68 4.34 -4.27 -2.60
C SER A 68 4.85 -2.95 -2.02
N LEU A 69 5.25 -1.98 -2.86
CA LEU A 69 5.73 -0.68 -2.39
C LEU A 69 4.58 0.17 -1.86
N GLU A 70 3.47 0.26 -2.63
CA GLU A 70 2.23 0.92 -2.17
C GLU A 70 1.74 0.29 -0.86
N ASP A 71 1.56 -1.03 -0.83
CA ASP A 71 1.08 -1.75 0.36
C ASP A 71 1.94 -1.49 1.59
N ARG A 72 3.27 -1.44 1.42
CA ARG A 72 4.20 -1.13 2.51
C ARG A 72 4.03 0.30 3.02
N MET A 73 3.82 1.27 2.13
CA MET A 73 3.59 2.66 2.50
C MET A 73 2.26 2.82 3.23
N VAL A 74 1.17 2.24 2.72
CA VAL A 74 -0.15 2.23 3.37
C VAL A 74 -0.07 1.58 4.75
N LYS A 75 0.58 0.40 4.86
CA LYS A 75 0.78 -0.28 6.14
C LYS A 75 1.45 0.63 7.17
N ARG A 76 2.55 1.28 6.79
CA ARG A 76 3.31 2.16 7.69
C ARG A 76 2.50 3.40 8.07
N GLY A 77 1.82 4.03 7.12
CA GLY A 77 0.95 5.17 7.37
C GLY A 77 -0.18 4.84 8.34
N PHE A 78 -0.86 3.71 8.14
CA PHE A 78 -1.90 3.24 9.07
C PHE A 78 -1.37 2.89 10.46
N GLN A 79 -0.16 2.34 10.54
CA GLN A 79 0.49 2.07 11.83
C GLN A 79 0.83 3.37 12.57
N GLN A 80 1.30 4.41 11.87
CA GLN A 80 1.55 5.72 12.47
C GLN A 80 0.25 6.35 12.97
N LEU A 81 -0.81 6.35 12.18
CA LEU A 81 -2.11 6.86 12.59
C LEU A 81 -2.69 6.10 13.80
N ALA A 82 -2.52 4.78 13.85
CA ALA A 82 -3.00 4.00 14.99
C ALA A 82 -2.24 4.30 16.29
N ARG A 83 -0.99 4.76 16.20
CA ARG A 83 -0.19 5.16 17.38
C ARG A 83 -0.67 6.47 18.00
N THR A 84 -1.36 7.34 17.27
CA THR A 84 -1.93 8.56 17.83
C THR A 84 -3.11 8.28 18.78
N GLY A 85 -3.65 7.07 18.77
CA GLY A 85 -4.85 6.72 19.54
C GLY A 85 -6.17 6.99 18.81
N ASP A 86 -6.19 7.93 17.88
CA ASP A 86 -7.39 8.37 17.15
C ASP A 86 -7.89 7.34 16.14
N PHE A 87 -7.06 6.37 15.78
CA PHE A 87 -7.37 5.39 14.73
C PHE A 87 -7.20 3.95 15.20
N LYS A 88 -8.03 3.08 14.63
CA LYS A 88 -8.00 1.63 14.87
C LYS A 88 -7.81 0.88 13.56
N ILE A 89 -6.74 0.07 13.47
CA ILE A 89 -6.53 -0.80 12.31
C ILE A 89 -7.55 -1.94 12.35
N LEU A 90 -8.41 -2.03 11.33
CA LEU A 90 -9.40 -3.09 11.21
C LEU A 90 -8.81 -4.34 10.55
N THR A 91 -7.87 -4.18 9.62
CA THR A 91 -7.18 -5.29 8.94
C THR A 91 -5.80 -5.56 9.52
N LYS A 92 -5.72 -6.31 10.64
CA LYS A 92 -4.41 -6.73 11.20
C LYS A 92 -3.57 -7.49 10.17
N LYS A 93 -4.20 -8.38 9.42
CA LYS A 93 -3.61 -9.01 8.21
C LYS A 93 -4.21 -8.34 6.98
N VAL A 94 -3.38 -8.14 5.93
CA VAL A 94 -3.85 -7.62 4.65
C VAL A 94 -4.89 -8.57 4.05
N ILE A 95 -5.99 -8.03 3.53
CA ILE A 95 -6.98 -8.82 2.81
C ILE A 95 -6.50 -8.97 1.36
N GLN A 96 -6.50 -10.18 0.87
CA GLN A 96 -6.13 -10.54 -0.48
C GLN A 96 -7.32 -11.20 -1.19
N PRO A 97 -7.38 -11.16 -2.53
CA PRO A 97 -8.45 -11.80 -3.28
C PRO A 97 -8.43 -13.32 -3.09
N SER A 98 -9.60 -13.92 -3.12
CA SER A 98 -9.74 -15.38 -3.14
C SER A 98 -9.30 -15.97 -4.49
N GLU A 99 -8.99 -17.28 -4.49
CA GLU A 99 -8.67 -18.00 -5.73
C GLU A 99 -9.80 -17.85 -6.77
N ALA A 100 -11.05 -17.98 -6.35
CA ALA A 100 -12.22 -17.82 -7.20
C ALA A 100 -12.33 -16.41 -7.80
N GLU A 101 -11.96 -15.37 -7.06
CA GLU A 101 -11.90 -14.00 -7.56
C GLU A 101 -10.78 -13.85 -8.60
N ILE A 102 -9.60 -14.38 -8.33
CA ILE A 102 -8.46 -14.34 -9.26
C ILE A 102 -8.79 -15.06 -10.58
N GLN A 103 -9.52 -16.18 -10.51
CA GLN A 103 -9.96 -16.91 -11.72
C GLN A 103 -10.92 -16.07 -12.56
N ARG A 104 -11.86 -15.35 -11.93
CA ARG A 104 -12.81 -14.46 -12.62
C ARG A 104 -12.16 -13.16 -13.09
N ASN A 105 -11.22 -12.63 -12.31
CA ASN A 105 -10.50 -11.40 -12.59
C ASN A 105 -9.00 -11.54 -12.30
N PRO A 106 -8.20 -12.00 -13.28
CA PRO A 106 -6.76 -12.17 -13.11
C PRO A 106 -6.00 -10.91 -12.67
N ARG A 107 -6.55 -9.71 -12.92
CA ARG A 107 -5.96 -8.43 -12.49
C ARG A 107 -6.02 -8.26 -10.97
N ALA A 108 -6.97 -8.90 -10.28
CA ALA A 108 -7.09 -8.86 -8.84
C ALA A 108 -5.93 -9.57 -8.10
N ARG A 109 -5.19 -10.46 -8.75
CA ARG A 109 -4.17 -11.31 -8.12
C ARG A 109 -3.16 -10.58 -7.23
N SER A 110 -2.81 -9.35 -7.56
CA SER A 110 -1.85 -8.54 -6.79
C SER A 110 -2.53 -7.59 -5.80
N ALA A 111 -3.86 -7.57 -5.76
CA ALA A 111 -4.62 -6.64 -4.93
C ALA A 111 -4.42 -6.91 -3.44
N LYS A 112 -4.32 -5.84 -2.67
CA LYS A 112 -4.14 -5.85 -1.21
C LYS A 112 -4.99 -4.77 -0.61
N LEU A 113 -5.98 -5.14 0.20
CA LEU A 113 -6.87 -4.21 0.87
C LEU A 113 -6.47 -4.04 2.33
N ARG A 114 -6.34 -2.77 2.75
CA ARG A 114 -6.16 -2.38 4.15
C ARG A 114 -7.24 -1.40 4.55
N VAL A 115 -7.70 -1.53 5.79
CA VAL A 115 -8.76 -0.69 6.36
C VAL A 115 -8.37 -0.22 7.74
N ILE A 116 -8.57 1.08 7.97
CA ILE A 116 -8.43 1.74 9.27
C ILE A 116 -9.73 2.50 9.57
N GLU A 117 -10.08 2.67 10.82
CA GLU A 117 -11.26 3.38 11.28
C GLU A 117 -10.84 4.54 12.19
N LYS A 118 -11.41 5.73 11.95
CA LYS A 118 -11.26 6.86 12.88
C LYS A 118 -12.18 6.64 14.08
N ARG A 119 -11.62 6.63 15.28
CA ARG A 119 -12.39 6.41 16.50
C ARG A 119 -13.36 7.57 16.79
N ALA A 120 -14.45 7.29 17.45
CA ALA A 120 -15.25 8.32 18.09
C ALA A 120 -14.50 8.88 19.31
N PRO A 121 -14.76 10.13 19.74
CA PRO A 121 -14.09 10.72 20.90
C PRO A 121 -14.24 9.86 22.18
N GLU A 122 -15.36 9.16 22.31
CA GLU A 122 -15.67 8.29 23.44
C GLU A 122 -14.83 6.98 23.43
N ASP A 123 -14.33 6.57 22.26
CA ASP A 123 -13.49 5.38 22.07
C ASP A 123 -11.99 5.71 22.09
N HIS A 124 -11.63 6.94 22.44
CA HIS A 124 -10.23 7.37 22.46
C HIS A 124 -9.46 6.57 23.50
N THR A 125 -8.52 5.74 23.04
CA THR A 125 -7.52 5.10 23.92
C THR A 125 -6.22 5.88 23.72
N PRO A 126 -5.69 6.55 24.78
CA PRO A 126 -4.45 7.31 24.67
C PRO A 126 -3.34 6.45 24.09
N GLY A 127 -2.61 6.99 23.12
CA GLY A 127 -1.45 6.33 22.57
C GLY A 127 -0.30 6.29 23.60
N PRO A 128 0.67 5.36 23.44
CA PRO A 128 1.81 5.25 24.37
C PRO A 128 2.58 6.55 24.55
N ASP A 129 2.57 7.43 23.53
CA ASP A 129 3.31 8.72 23.54
C ASP A 129 2.59 9.82 24.34
N GLU A 130 1.31 9.69 24.69
CA GLU A 130 0.57 10.67 25.48
C GLU A 130 0.86 10.52 26.99
N PHE A 131 1.15 9.31 27.47
CA PHE A 131 1.53 9.06 28.86
C PHE A 131 2.86 9.73 29.24
N GLU A 132 3.77 9.96 28.29
CA GLU A 132 5.06 10.61 28.56
C GLU A 132 4.96 12.15 28.66
N ARG A 133 3.90 12.75 28.12
CA ARG A 133 3.72 14.21 28.14
C ARG A 133 3.07 14.74 29.42
N GLU A 134 2.26 13.94 30.10
CA GLU A 134 1.63 14.29 31.38
C GLU A 134 2.55 14.07 32.59
N ALA A 135 3.67 13.34 32.42
CA ALA A 135 4.62 13.04 33.49
C ALA A 135 5.83 14.02 33.56
N SER A 136 5.84 15.09 32.75
CA SER A 136 6.88 16.12 32.74
C SER A 136 6.32 17.49 33.15
#